data_64f3814e3a73d56b3f99e428e12927a5
#
_entry.id   64f3814e3a73d56b3f99e428e12927a5
#
_cell.length_a   1.000
_cell.length_b   1.000
_cell.length_c   1.000
_cell.angle_alpha   90.00
_cell.angle_beta   90.00
_cell.angle_gamma   90.00
#
_symmetry.space_group_name_H-M   'P 1'
#
loop_
_entity.id
_entity.type
_entity.pdbx_description
1 polymer ?
#
loop_
_entity_poly.entity_id
_entity_poly.type
_entity_poly.pdbx_seq_one_letter_code
_entity_poly.pdbx_strand_id
1 'polypeptide(L)'
;KYGIGFWKPGAGIIHQVVLENYAFPGGMMIGTDSHTVNAGGLGMLAIGVGGADAVDVMSGMSWELKFPKLIGVKLTGKLNGWTAPKDVILKVADILTVKGGTGAVVEYFGEGALNMSCTGKGTICNMGAEIGATTSTFGYDDSMRRYLAATGRQQVVDAADKIAPYLTGDPEVYANPEQYFDQLIEINLSELEPQINGPFTPDRGTPVSKMKEEAAANGWPIKVEWGLIGSCTNSSYEDMARAASIVNQAVEHGISPKAEFGINPGSEQI
;
A
#
# COMPACT_ATOMS: atom_id res chain seq x y z
N LYS A 1 -16.63 -22.49 -18.53
CA LYS A 1 -17.93 -22.18 -19.16
C LYS A 1 -17.96 -20.77 -19.73
N TYR A 2 -17.39 -19.80 -19.03
CA TYR A 2 -17.42 -18.38 -19.38
C TYR A 2 -16.08 -17.83 -19.95
N GLY A 3 -15.06 -18.66 -20.12
CA GLY A 3 -13.75 -18.25 -20.61
C GLY A 3 -12.96 -17.37 -19.62
N ILE A 4 -13.32 -17.40 -18.34
CA ILE A 4 -12.67 -16.61 -17.28
C ILE A 4 -11.44 -17.36 -16.79
N GLY A 5 -10.32 -16.64 -16.62
CA GLY A 5 -9.10 -17.18 -16.02
C GLY A 5 -9.32 -17.53 -14.55
N PHE A 6 -8.64 -18.55 -14.06
CA PHE A 6 -8.71 -18.99 -12.67
C PHE A 6 -7.32 -19.29 -12.11
N TRP A 7 -6.98 -18.62 -11.05
CA TRP A 7 -5.78 -18.92 -10.27
C TRP A 7 -6.11 -19.95 -9.19
N LYS A 8 -5.38 -21.04 -9.17
CA LYS A 8 -5.63 -22.17 -8.24
C LYS A 8 -5.19 -21.81 -6.83
N PRO A 9 -5.76 -22.49 -5.80
CA PRO A 9 -5.21 -22.42 -4.45
C PRO A 9 -3.70 -22.73 -4.45
N GLY A 10 -2.95 -21.96 -3.69
CA GLY A 10 -1.48 -22.06 -3.65
C GLY A 10 -0.74 -21.09 -4.57
N ALA A 11 -1.39 -20.53 -5.59
CA ALA A 11 -0.75 -19.55 -6.48
C ALA A 11 -0.37 -18.24 -5.77
N GLY A 12 -1.12 -17.86 -4.76
CA GLY A 12 -0.86 -16.67 -3.97
C GLY A 12 -2.12 -15.93 -3.56
N ILE A 13 -1.94 -14.88 -2.78
CA ILE A 13 -3.03 -13.96 -2.42
C ILE A 13 -3.35 -13.05 -3.61
N ILE A 14 -4.64 -12.74 -3.81
CA ILE A 14 -5.18 -12.03 -4.98
C ILE A 14 -4.32 -10.81 -5.35
N HIS A 15 -4.06 -9.93 -4.40
CA HIS A 15 -3.44 -8.63 -4.69
C HIS A 15 -1.97 -8.72 -5.05
N GLN A 16 -1.24 -9.72 -4.54
CA GLN A 16 0.13 -10.01 -4.98
C GLN A 16 0.13 -10.59 -6.40
N VAL A 17 -0.73 -11.56 -6.66
CA VAL A 17 -0.89 -12.15 -8.00
C VAL A 17 -1.25 -11.08 -9.04
N VAL A 18 -2.17 -10.16 -8.69
CA VAL A 18 -2.57 -9.05 -9.55
C VAL A 18 -1.40 -8.09 -9.79
N LEU A 19 -0.66 -7.72 -8.75
CA LEU A 19 0.46 -6.80 -8.87
C LEU A 19 1.59 -7.39 -9.74
N GLU A 20 1.87 -8.69 -9.59
CA GLU A 20 2.90 -9.40 -10.32
C GLU A 20 2.57 -9.67 -11.79
N ASN A 21 1.28 -9.81 -12.14
CA ASN A 21 0.90 -10.34 -13.45
C ASN A 21 0.00 -9.41 -14.29
N TYR A 22 -0.81 -8.53 -13.66
CA TYR A 22 -1.86 -7.79 -14.37
C TYR A 22 -1.78 -6.29 -14.23
N ALA A 23 -1.38 -5.76 -13.06
CA ALA A 23 -1.35 -4.33 -12.83
C ALA A 23 -0.34 -3.61 -13.73
N PHE A 24 -0.69 -2.43 -14.22
CA PHE A 24 0.15 -1.59 -15.08
C PHE A 24 -0.18 -0.10 -14.89
N PRO A 25 0.80 0.81 -15.11
CA PRO A 25 0.59 2.25 -14.93
C PRO A 25 -0.50 2.82 -15.87
N GLY A 26 -1.36 3.69 -15.32
CA GLY A 26 -2.43 4.35 -16.05
C GLY A 26 -3.65 3.47 -16.33
N GLY A 27 -3.67 2.24 -15.85
CA GLY A 27 -4.81 1.34 -15.96
C GLY A 27 -5.91 1.63 -14.95
N MET A 28 -7.11 1.07 -15.21
CA MET A 28 -8.22 1.04 -14.26
C MET A 28 -8.61 -0.40 -13.98
N MET A 29 -8.89 -0.71 -12.71
CA MET A 29 -9.31 -2.04 -12.28
C MET A 29 -10.43 -1.92 -11.25
N ILE A 30 -11.43 -2.77 -11.34
CA ILE A 30 -12.35 -3.02 -10.25
C ILE A 30 -12.26 -4.47 -9.80
N GLY A 31 -12.43 -4.70 -8.52
CA GLY A 31 -12.38 -6.04 -7.91
C GLY A 31 -13.31 -6.13 -6.72
N THR A 32 -13.77 -7.35 -6.42
CA THR A 32 -14.74 -7.60 -5.35
C THR A 32 -14.10 -7.75 -3.96
N ASP A 33 -12.92 -7.19 -3.80
CA ASP A 33 -12.21 -7.12 -2.52
C ASP A 33 -11.77 -5.68 -2.23
N SER A 34 -11.86 -5.24 -0.98
CA SER A 34 -11.52 -3.88 -0.57
C SER A 34 -10.06 -3.53 -0.82
N HIS A 35 -9.14 -4.52 -0.76
CA HIS A 35 -7.72 -4.32 -0.99
C HIS A 35 -7.32 -4.36 -2.48
N THR A 36 -8.29 -4.36 -3.40
CA THR A 36 -8.05 -4.13 -4.85
C THR A 36 -7.20 -2.88 -5.08
N VAL A 37 -7.34 -1.87 -4.22
CA VAL A 37 -6.57 -0.62 -4.20
C VAL A 37 -5.05 -0.82 -4.16
N ASN A 38 -4.56 -2.01 -3.79
CA ASN A 38 -3.12 -2.37 -3.79
C ASN A 38 -2.44 -2.08 -5.15
N ALA A 39 -3.16 -2.25 -6.25
CA ALA A 39 -2.63 -2.00 -7.59
C ALA A 39 -2.30 -0.53 -7.87
N GLY A 40 -2.75 0.40 -7.03
CA GLY A 40 -2.32 1.80 -7.04
C GLY A 40 -0.80 1.97 -6.81
N GLY A 41 -0.14 0.97 -6.22
CA GLY A 41 1.32 0.89 -6.12
C GLY A 41 2.04 0.79 -7.46
N LEU A 42 1.33 0.41 -8.54
CA LEU A 42 1.77 0.48 -9.93
C LEU A 42 1.07 1.60 -10.74
N GLY A 43 0.49 2.60 -10.07
CA GLY A 43 -0.12 3.74 -10.74
C GLY A 43 -1.45 3.43 -11.43
N MET A 44 -2.20 2.42 -10.93
CA MET A 44 -3.57 2.16 -11.37
C MET A 44 -4.59 2.93 -10.54
N LEU A 45 -5.75 3.22 -11.15
CA LEU A 45 -6.98 3.48 -10.41
C LEU A 45 -7.68 2.14 -10.14
N ALA A 46 -7.37 1.55 -9.00
CA ALA A 46 -7.87 0.23 -8.62
C ALA A 46 -8.87 0.39 -7.47
N ILE A 47 -10.10 -0.12 -7.66
CA ILE A 47 -11.22 0.18 -6.76
C ILE A 47 -11.89 -1.12 -6.33
N GLY A 48 -12.12 -1.25 -5.01
CA GLY A 48 -12.92 -2.31 -4.43
C GLY A 48 -14.42 -2.01 -4.60
N VAL A 49 -15.17 -2.95 -5.15
CA VAL A 49 -16.61 -2.80 -5.43
C VAL A 49 -17.41 -4.00 -4.91
N GLY A 50 -18.73 -3.85 -4.83
CA GLY A 50 -19.62 -4.96 -4.53
C GLY A 50 -19.69 -6.00 -5.67
N GLY A 51 -20.13 -7.21 -5.35
CA GLY A 51 -20.27 -8.27 -6.36
C GLY A 51 -21.27 -7.92 -7.47
N ALA A 52 -22.33 -7.17 -7.17
CA ALA A 52 -23.29 -6.69 -8.16
C ALA A 52 -22.63 -5.74 -9.18
N ASP A 53 -21.88 -4.76 -8.71
CA ASP A 53 -21.15 -3.81 -9.56
C ASP A 53 -20.17 -4.54 -10.50
N ALA A 54 -19.47 -5.55 -9.98
CA ALA A 54 -18.56 -6.34 -10.80
C ALA A 54 -19.29 -7.11 -11.90
N VAL A 55 -20.48 -7.69 -11.62
CA VAL A 55 -21.31 -8.37 -12.62
C VAL A 55 -21.79 -7.39 -13.68
N ASP A 56 -22.20 -6.19 -13.30
CA ASP A 56 -22.64 -5.16 -14.22
C ASP A 56 -21.51 -4.80 -15.21
N VAL A 57 -20.31 -4.55 -14.71
CA VAL A 57 -19.14 -4.27 -15.56
C VAL A 57 -18.77 -5.47 -16.43
N MET A 58 -18.80 -6.69 -15.93
CA MET A 58 -18.54 -7.91 -16.70
C MET A 58 -19.58 -8.12 -17.81
N SER A 59 -20.79 -7.62 -17.64
CA SER A 59 -21.86 -7.64 -18.66
C SER A 59 -21.78 -6.48 -19.66
N GLY A 60 -20.81 -5.57 -19.51
CA GLY A 60 -20.64 -4.40 -20.39
C GLY A 60 -21.51 -3.21 -19.98
N MET A 61 -22.11 -3.23 -18.80
CA MET A 61 -22.85 -2.08 -18.27
C MET A 61 -21.88 -1.05 -17.67
N SER A 62 -22.30 0.20 -17.68
CA SER A 62 -21.55 1.29 -17.07
C SER A 62 -21.57 1.15 -15.55
N TRP A 63 -20.43 1.39 -14.94
CA TRP A 63 -20.33 1.58 -13.50
C TRP A 63 -20.25 3.07 -13.18
N GLU A 64 -21.14 3.54 -12.31
CA GLU A 64 -21.23 4.94 -11.95
C GLU A 64 -20.48 5.20 -10.63
N LEU A 65 -19.55 6.14 -10.68
CA LEU A 65 -18.83 6.63 -9.51
C LEU A 65 -19.19 8.11 -9.30
N LYS A 66 -19.65 8.43 -8.08
CA LYS A 66 -19.74 9.83 -7.69
C LYS A 66 -18.33 10.44 -7.72
N PHE A 67 -18.18 11.62 -8.31
CA PHE A 67 -16.88 12.29 -8.39
C PHE A 67 -16.27 12.40 -6.99
N PRO A 68 -15.09 11.81 -6.76
CA PRO A 68 -14.49 11.70 -5.43
C PRO A 68 -13.83 13.03 -5.02
N LYS A 69 -13.65 13.21 -3.73
CA LYS A 69 -12.71 14.20 -3.21
C LYS A 69 -11.28 13.77 -3.51
N LEU A 70 -10.37 14.74 -3.58
CA LEU A 70 -8.95 14.49 -3.78
C LEU A 70 -8.18 14.81 -2.50
N ILE A 71 -7.50 13.81 -1.95
CA ILE A 71 -6.60 13.99 -0.80
C ILE A 71 -5.17 13.82 -1.30
N GLY A 72 -4.38 14.89 -1.19
CA GLY A 72 -2.95 14.84 -1.49
C GLY A 72 -2.14 14.47 -0.26
N VAL A 73 -1.26 13.48 -0.38
CA VAL A 73 -0.28 13.13 0.67
C VAL A 73 1.12 13.40 0.12
N LYS A 74 1.69 14.51 0.55
CA LYS A 74 3.03 14.92 0.15
C LYS A 74 4.06 14.28 1.07
N LEU A 75 4.96 13.49 0.48
CA LEU A 75 6.02 12.78 1.16
C LEU A 75 7.35 13.47 0.88
N THR A 76 8.04 13.89 1.93
CA THR A 76 9.37 14.53 1.84
C THR A 76 10.43 13.65 2.52
N GLY A 77 11.70 13.88 2.20
CA GLY A 77 12.79 13.12 2.77
C GLY A 77 12.80 11.65 2.36
N LYS A 78 13.29 10.78 3.22
CA LYS A 78 13.36 9.32 2.99
C LYS A 78 13.24 8.53 4.27
N LEU A 79 12.69 7.31 4.16
CA LEU A 79 12.63 6.35 5.25
C LEU A 79 14.04 5.99 5.72
N ASN A 80 14.21 5.83 7.03
CA ASN A 80 15.48 5.47 7.63
C ASN A 80 15.30 4.46 8.77
N GLY A 81 16.40 3.81 9.17
CA GLY A 81 16.41 2.85 10.27
C GLY A 81 15.42 1.70 10.04
N TRP A 82 14.53 1.50 11.00
CA TRP A 82 13.53 0.42 11.00
C TRP A 82 12.20 0.82 10.37
N THR A 83 12.04 2.10 10.01
CA THR A 83 10.82 2.62 9.41
C THR A 83 10.57 1.99 8.04
N ALA A 84 9.37 1.54 7.79
CA ALA A 84 8.93 0.86 6.58
C ALA A 84 7.83 1.66 5.85
N PRO A 85 7.55 1.38 4.58
CA PRO A 85 6.41 2.00 3.88
C PRO A 85 5.07 1.84 4.62
N LYS A 86 4.88 0.74 5.33
CA LYS A 86 3.70 0.54 6.18
C LYS A 86 3.53 1.64 7.22
N ASP A 87 4.59 2.15 7.81
CA ASP A 87 4.52 3.21 8.83
C ASP A 87 3.94 4.51 8.27
N VAL A 88 4.11 4.75 6.97
CA VAL A 88 3.50 5.90 6.29
C VAL A 88 1.98 5.81 6.33
N ILE A 89 1.42 4.69 5.89
CA ILE A 89 -0.04 4.52 5.86
C ILE A 89 -0.62 4.37 7.28
N LEU A 90 0.12 3.80 8.23
CA LEU A 90 -0.27 3.77 9.63
C LEU A 90 -0.39 5.21 10.17
N LYS A 91 0.54 6.10 9.80
CA LYS A 91 0.47 7.51 10.16
C LYS A 91 -0.68 8.24 9.46
N VAL A 92 -0.92 7.95 8.20
CA VAL A 92 -2.09 8.49 7.46
C VAL A 92 -3.39 8.04 8.11
N ALA A 93 -3.49 6.77 8.55
CA ALA A 93 -4.65 6.26 9.27
C ALA A 93 -4.86 6.94 10.62
N ASP A 94 -3.80 7.27 11.34
CA ASP A 94 -3.85 8.07 12.57
C ASP A 94 -4.42 9.49 12.33
N ILE A 95 -4.08 10.10 11.18
CA ILE A 95 -4.54 11.45 10.81
C ILE A 95 -5.98 11.44 10.29
N LEU A 96 -6.31 10.54 9.36
CA LEU A 96 -7.60 10.51 8.66
C LEU A 96 -8.67 9.71 9.41
N THR A 97 -8.27 8.81 10.30
CA THR A 97 -9.12 7.80 10.92
C THR A 97 -9.71 6.81 9.90
N VAL A 98 -10.52 5.85 10.36
CA VAL A 98 -11.16 4.83 9.50
C VAL A 98 -12.20 5.37 8.51
N LYS A 99 -12.55 6.66 8.60
CA LYS A 99 -13.60 7.27 7.75
C LYS A 99 -13.12 8.48 6.96
N GLY A 100 -11.94 9.00 7.24
CA GLY A 100 -11.46 10.24 6.64
C GLY A 100 -11.26 10.17 5.14
N GLY A 101 -10.96 9.00 4.59
CA GLY A 101 -10.83 8.76 3.16
C GLY A 101 -12.15 8.45 2.42
N THR A 102 -13.28 8.40 3.13
CA THR A 102 -14.56 7.99 2.53
C THR A 102 -14.96 8.90 1.37
N GLY A 103 -15.16 8.29 0.19
CA GLY A 103 -15.49 9.01 -1.03
C GLY A 103 -14.35 9.85 -1.59
N ALA A 104 -13.10 9.55 -1.24
CA ALA A 104 -11.92 10.24 -1.73
C ALA A 104 -10.98 9.31 -2.51
N VAL A 105 -10.22 9.89 -3.43
CA VAL A 105 -9.01 9.35 -4.01
C VAL A 105 -7.82 9.93 -3.24
N VAL A 106 -6.89 9.09 -2.81
CA VAL A 106 -5.66 9.53 -2.12
C VAL A 106 -4.49 9.44 -3.09
N GLU A 107 -3.89 10.57 -3.40
CA GLU A 107 -2.70 10.63 -4.24
C GLU A 107 -1.46 10.92 -3.41
N TYR A 108 -0.47 10.04 -3.52
CA TYR A 108 0.83 10.18 -2.85
C TYR A 108 1.86 10.74 -3.82
N PHE A 109 2.52 11.81 -3.44
CA PHE A 109 3.49 12.49 -4.29
C PHE A 109 4.66 13.10 -3.48
N GLY A 110 5.57 13.77 -4.16
CA GLY A 110 6.75 14.40 -3.57
C GLY A 110 8.01 13.54 -3.69
N GLU A 111 9.14 14.09 -3.29
CA GLU A 111 10.45 13.43 -3.41
C GLU A 111 10.55 12.13 -2.60
N GLY A 112 9.86 12.08 -1.44
CA GLY A 112 9.82 10.89 -0.60
C GLY A 112 9.11 9.72 -1.28
N ALA A 113 8.10 9.99 -2.11
CA ALA A 113 7.41 8.96 -2.89
C ALA A 113 8.35 8.32 -3.94
N LEU A 114 9.23 9.10 -4.56
CA LEU A 114 10.20 8.61 -5.55
C LEU A 114 11.26 7.69 -4.94
N ASN A 115 11.49 7.79 -3.64
CA ASN A 115 12.47 6.97 -2.92
C ASN A 115 11.90 5.63 -2.42
N MET A 116 10.61 5.35 -2.68
CA MET A 116 9.96 4.11 -2.25
C MET A 116 10.00 3.05 -3.35
N SER A 117 10.05 1.79 -2.92
CA SER A 117 9.86 0.65 -3.82
C SER A 117 8.41 0.56 -4.32
N CYS A 118 8.21 -0.11 -5.45
CA CYS A 118 6.87 -0.39 -5.99
C CYS A 118 6.02 -1.19 -5.00
N THR A 119 6.59 -2.22 -4.37
CA THR A 119 5.89 -3.05 -3.38
C THR A 119 5.56 -2.25 -2.12
N GLY A 120 6.43 -1.34 -1.68
CA GLY A 120 6.16 -0.41 -0.59
C GLY A 120 5.01 0.54 -0.89
N LYS A 121 4.94 1.07 -2.13
CA LYS A 121 3.77 1.85 -2.60
C LYS A 121 2.50 1.02 -2.62
N GLY A 122 2.61 -0.26 -3.04
CA GLY A 122 1.51 -1.22 -2.96
C GLY A 122 0.99 -1.38 -1.54
N THR A 123 1.86 -1.54 -0.56
CA THR A 123 1.51 -1.61 0.87
C THR A 123 0.75 -0.36 1.33
N ILE A 124 1.20 0.82 0.94
CA ILE A 124 0.52 2.08 1.29
C ILE A 124 -0.87 2.14 0.67
N CYS A 125 -0.99 1.86 -0.62
CA CYS A 125 -2.29 1.84 -1.31
C CYS A 125 -3.21 0.75 -0.75
N ASN A 126 -2.69 -0.44 -0.44
CA ASN A 126 -3.43 -1.57 0.12
C ASN A 126 -4.23 -1.14 1.36
N MET A 127 -3.59 -0.48 2.30
CA MET A 127 -4.23 0.00 3.53
C MET A 127 -5.07 1.27 3.33
N GLY A 128 -5.22 1.78 2.13
CA GLY A 128 -6.23 2.79 1.80
C GLY A 128 -7.66 2.29 2.08
N ALA A 129 -7.87 0.97 2.07
CA ALA A 129 -9.12 0.34 2.47
C ALA A 129 -9.48 0.64 3.93
N GLU A 130 -8.51 0.65 4.84
CA GLU A 130 -8.72 0.87 6.29
C GLU A 130 -9.12 2.30 6.62
N ILE A 131 -8.77 3.26 5.78
CA ILE A 131 -9.20 4.66 5.92
C ILE A 131 -10.47 4.97 5.13
N GLY A 132 -11.06 3.98 4.47
CA GLY A 132 -12.29 4.11 3.69
C GLY A 132 -12.10 4.80 2.33
N ALA A 133 -10.88 4.95 1.83
CA ALA A 133 -10.62 5.58 0.53
C ALA A 133 -11.22 4.77 -0.62
N THR A 134 -11.77 5.47 -1.61
CA THR A 134 -12.24 4.86 -2.86
C THR A 134 -11.11 4.18 -3.61
N THR A 135 -9.97 4.87 -3.69
CA THR A 135 -8.70 4.33 -4.20
C THR A 135 -7.53 5.16 -3.70
N SER A 136 -6.34 4.61 -3.89
CA SER A 136 -5.07 5.30 -3.61
C SER A 136 -4.12 5.07 -4.77
N THR A 137 -3.28 6.04 -5.10
CA THR A 137 -2.38 5.93 -6.25
C THR A 137 -1.08 6.70 -6.05
N PHE A 138 -0.07 6.31 -6.84
CA PHE A 138 1.20 6.99 -7.03
C PHE A 138 1.41 7.26 -8.52
N GLY A 139 2.11 8.31 -8.86
CA GLY A 139 2.59 8.53 -10.22
C GLY A 139 3.64 7.50 -10.66
N TYR A 140 3.70 7.21 -11.96
CA TYR A 140 4.68 6.30 -12.55
C TYR A 140 6.11 6.79 -12.33
N ASP A 141 6.99 5.88 -11.90
CA ASP A 141 8.38 6.19 -11.67
C ASP A 141 9.31 4.99 -11.92
N ASP A 142 10.59 5.20 -11.65
CA ASP A 142 11.64 4.22 -11.87
C ASP A 142 11.51 2.97 -10.98
N SER A 143 10.90 3.06 -9.81
CA SER A 143 10.65 1.90 -8.95
C SER A 143 9.63 0.95 -9.58
N MET A 144 8.59 1.50 -10.20
CA MET A 144 7.57 0.74 -10.94
C MET A 144 8.15 0.13 -12.20
N ARG A 145 9.01 0.86 -12.92
CA ARG A 145 9.76 0.35 -14.07
C ARG A 145 10.57 -0.90 -13.71
N ARG A 146 11.36 -0.82 -12.63
CA ARG A 146 12.18 -1.94 -12.17
C ARG A 146 11.32 -3.14 -11.77
N TYR A 147 10.22 -2.92 -11.09
CA TYR A 147 9.30 -3.99 -10.67
C TYR A 147 8.66 -4.69 -11.87
N LEU A 148 8.17 -3.95 -12.85
CA LEU A 148 7.62 -4.50 -14.10
C LEU A 148 8.65 -5.33 -14.86
N ALA A 149 9.89 -4.83 -14.99
CA ALA A 149 10.98 -5.57 -15.63
C ALA A 149 11.31 -6.86 -14.85
N ALA A 150 11.42 -6.79 -13.53
CA ALA A 150 11.71 -7.94 -12.67
C ALA A 150 10.62 -9.02 -12.70
N THR A 151 9.36 -8.64 -12.95
CA THR A 151 8.23 -9.55 -13.13
C THR A 151 8.00 -9.96 -14.60
N GLY A 152 9.00 -9.80 -15.47
CA GLY A 152 8.97 -10.27 -16.86
C GLY A 152 8.07 -9.46 -17.79
N ARG A 153 7.67 -8.23 -17.43
CA ARG A 153 6.74 -7.39 -18.18
C ARG A 153 7.42 -6.20 -18.87
N GLN A 154 8.56 -6.45 -19.52
CA GLN A 154 9.34 -5.43 -20.23
C GLN A 154 8.51 -4.67 -21.27
N GLN A 155 7.59 -5.35 -21.96
CA GLN A 155 6.70 -4.72 -22.93
C GLN A 155 5.79 -3.64 -22.31
N VAL A 156 5.40 -3.81 -21.05
CA VAL A 156 4.62 -2.81 -20.31
C VAL A 156 5.49 -1.61 -19.97
N VAL A 157 6.75 -1.86 -19.57
CA VAL A 157 7.74 -0.78 -19.37
C VAL A 157 7.92 0.04 -20.65
N ASP A 158 8.15 -0.62 -21.78
CA ASP A 158 8.38 0.04 -23.07
C ASP A 158 7.17 0.88 -23.53
N ALA A 159 5.96 0.45 -23.17
CA ALA A 159 4.75 1.20 -23.44
C ALA A 159 4.58 2.39 -22.48
N ALA A 160 4.78 2.18 -21.18
CA ALA A 160 4.65 3.22 -20.16
C ALA A 160 5.68 4.33 -20.35
N ASP A 161 6.93 3.99 -20.67
CA ASP A 161 7.99 4.97 -20.87
C ASP A 161 7.72 5.95 -22.01
N LYS A 162 6.98 5.52 -23.06
CA LYS A 162 6.59 6.40 -24.17
C LYS A 162 5.61 7.49 -23.76
N ILE A 163 4.85 7.26 -22.71
CA ILE A 163 3.80 8.16 -22.23
C ILE A 163 4.03 8.56 -20.76
N ALA A 164 5.23 8.35 -20.24
CA ALA A 164 5.56 8.59 -18.82
C ALA A 164 5.11 9.98 -18.32
N PRO A 165 5.24 11.09 -19.07
CA PRO A 165 4.76 12.40 -18.61
C PRO A 165 3.25 12.47 -18.33
N TYR A 166 2.46 11.57 -18.92
CA TYR A 166 1.00 11.48 -18.72
C TYR A 166 0.60 10.46 -17.65
N LEU A 167 1.57 9.77 -17.06
CA LEU A 167 1.38 8.77 -16.01
C LEU A 167 1.83 9.27 -14.62
N THR A 168 2.19 10.53 -14.54
CA THR A 168 2.53 11.24 -13.31
C THR A 168 1.54 12.38 -13.09
N GLY A 169 1.52 12.95 -11.88
CA GLY A 169 0.72 14.15 -11.65
C GLY A 169 1.25 15.35 -12.43
N ASP A 170 0.35 16.25 -12.75
CA ASP A 170 0.69 17.48 -13.49
C ASP A 170 1.62 18.37 -12.67
N PRO A 171 2.68 18.94 -13.26
CA PRO A 171 3.65 19.75 -12.53
C PRO A 171 3.05 20.94 -11.78
N GLU A 172 2.02 21.58 -12.34
CA GLU A 172 1.29 22.68 -11.70
C GLU A 172 0.54 22.24 -10.45
N VAL A 173 0.01 21.01 -10.41
CA VAL A 173 -0.67 20.44 -9.24
C VAL A 173 0.34 20.26 -8.10
N TYR A 174 1.50 19.71 -8.40
CA TYR A 174 2.53 19.48 -7.39
C TYR A 174 3.24 20.77 -6.94
N ALA A 175 3.26 21.79 -7.80
CA ALA A 175 3.77 23.10 -7.44
C ALA A 175 2.81 23.90 -6.52
N ASN A 176 1.51 23.69 -6.66
CA ASN A 176 0.48 24.40 -5.91
C ASN A 176 -0.61 23.44 -5.40
N PRO A 177 -0.25 22.42 -4.60
CA PRO A 177 -1.18 21.33 -4.25
C PRO A 177 -2.43 21.81 -3.50
N GLU A 178 -2.33 22.88 -2.71
CA GLU A 178 -3.45 23.46 -1.98
C GLU A 178 -4.60 23.98 -2.88
N GLN A 179 -4.32 24.21 -4.17
CA GLN A 179 -5.34 24.68 -5.13
C GLN A 179 -6.12 23.54 -5.76
N TYR A 180 -5.59 22.33 -5.74
CA TYR A 180 -6.11 21.20 -6.48
C TYR A 180 -6.64 20.06 -5.59
N PHE A 181 -6.08 19.89 -4.39
CA PHE A 181 -6.55 18.89 -3.43
C PHE A 181 -7.55 19.50 -2.45
N ASP A 182 -8.62 18.75 -2.15
CA ASP A 182 -9.58 19.13 -1.11
C ASP A 182 -8.98 19.07 0.30
N GLN A 183 -7.95 18.23 0.47
CA GLN A 183 -7.18 18.11 1.70
C GLN A 183 -5.72 17.77 1.37
N LEU A 184 -4.79 18.38 2.09
CA LEU A 184 -3.37 18.12 1.96
C LEU A 184 -2.80 17.61 3.29
N ILE A 185 -2.02 16.55 3.23
CA ILE A 185 -1.26 15.98 4.35
C ILE A 185 0.21 15.99 3.95
N GLU A 186 1.07 16.48 4.82
CA GLU A 186 2.52 16.41 4.63
C GLU A 186 3.15 15.48 5.66
N ILE A 187 4.02 14.57 5.21
CA ILE A 187 4.77 13.64 6.07
C ILE A 187 6.25 13.72 5.70
N ASN A 188 7.07 14.11 6.68
CA ASN A 188 8.51 14.03 6.56
C ASN A 188 8.98 12.61 6.93
N LEU A 189 9.35 11.83 5.93
CA LEU A 189 9.80 10.44 6.10
C LEU A 189 11.07 10.32 6.94
N SER A 190 11.90 11.37 6.96
CA SER A 190 13.14 11.37 7.74
C SER A 190 12.89 11.50 9.25
N GLU A 191 11.72 12.00 9.64
CA GLU A 191 11.29 12.16 11.03
C GLU A 191 10.31 11.06 11.47
N LEU A 192 9.79 10.29 10.51
CA LEU A 192 8.84 9.21 10.80
C LEU A 192 9.58 8.06 11.48
N GLU A 193 9.08 7.64 12.61
CA GLU A 193 9.53 6.43 13.30
C GLU A 193 8.49 5.29 13.12
N PRO A 194 8.86 4.02 13.36
CA PRO A 194 7.92 2.91 13.30
C PRO A 194 6.66 3.15 14.14
N GLN A 195 5.50 2.82 13.57
CA GLN A 195 4.19 3.03 14.16
C GLN A 195 3.55 1.71 14.59
N ILE A 196 2.78 1.74 15.67
CA ILE A 196 1.91 0.64 16.09
C ILE A 196 0.49 1.18 16.13
N ASN A 197 -0.41 0.64 15.29
CA ASN A 197 -1.81 0.98 15.31
C ASN A 197 -2.59 -0.03 16.15
N GLY A 198 -3.44 0.50 17.04
CA GLY A 198 -4.16 -0.27 18.04
C GLY A 198 -3.67 0.00 19.46
N PRO A 199 -4.14 -0.81 20.44
CA PRO A 199 -5.09 -1.90 20.30
C PRO A 199 -6.53 -1.43 20.02
N PHE A 200 -7.38 -2.37 19.62
CA PHE A 200 -8.85 -2.25 19.45
C PHE A 200 -9.35 -1.45 18.25
N THR A 201 -8.53 -0.62 17.62
CA THR A 201 -8.88 0.10 16.40
C THR A 201 -7.65 0.29 15.51
N PRO A 202 -7.77 0.18 14.17
CA PRO A 202 -6.63 0.29 13.26
C PRO A 202 -6.13 1.72 13.05
N ASP A 203 -6.86 2.73 13.50
CA ASP A 203 -6.57 4.14 13.29
C ASP A 203 -5.97 4.87 14.52
N ARG A 204 -5.72 4.15 15.61
CA ARG A 204 -4.98 4.69 16.75
C ARG A 204 -3.49 4.45 16.53
N GLY A 205 -2.79 5.42 15.94
CA GLY A 205 -1.34 5.36 15.74
C GLY A 205 -0.57 5.76 16.99
N THR A 206 0.42 4.94 17.35
CA THR A 206 1.35 5.25 18.44
C THR A 206 2.77 5.03 17.93
N PRO A 207 3.65 6.05 17.98
CA PRO A 207 5.07 5.85 17.71
C PRO A 207 5.66 4.79 18.62
N VAL A 208 6.51 3.93 18.09
CA VAL A 208 7.08 2.80 18.86
C VAL A 208 7.82 3.28 20.11
N SER A 209 8.45 4.45 20.05
CA SER A 209 9.15 5.08 21.19
C SER A 209 8.21 5.42 22.36
N LYS A 210 6.91 5.63 22.08
CA LYS A 210 5.87 6.00 23.05
C LYS A 210 5.02 4.81 23.53
N MET A 211 5.10 3.70 22.83
CA MET A 211 4.18 2.56 23.04
C MET A 211 4.22 2.02 24.47
N LYS A 212 5.38 2.01 25.11
CA LYS A 212 5.52 1.53 26.51
C LYS A 212 4.76 2.43 27.50
N GLU A 213 4.86 3.75 27.31
CA GLU A 213 4.19 4.75 28.17
C GLU A 213 2.67 4.68 27.97
N GLU A 214 2.24 4.65 26.72
CA GLU A 214 0.81 4.56 26.34
C GLU A 214 0.17 3.26 26.82
N ALA A 215 0.85 2.12 26.67
CA ALA A 215 0.35 0.84 27.15
C ALA A 215 0.18 0.84 28.68
N ALA A 216 1.11 1.40 29.42
CA ALA A 216 1.03 1.49 30.89
C ALA A 216 -0.09 2.45 31.33
N ALA A 217 -0.22 3.61 30.68
CA ALA A 217 -1.25 4.62 31.01
C ALA A 217 -2.68 4.11 30.75
N ASN A 218 -2.85 3.28 29.71
CA ASN A 218 -4.16 2.79 29.29
C ASN A 218 -4.47 1.34 29.70
N GLY A 219 -3.56 0.67 30.41
CA GLY A 219 -3.73 -0.72 30.83
C GLY A 219 -3.80 -1.71 29.64
N TRP A 220 -3.08 -1.43 28.56
CA TRP A 220 -3.09 -2.29 27.36
C TRP A 220 -2.25 -3.56 27.59
N PRO A 221 -2.57 -4.65 26.84
CA PRO A 221 -1.74 -5.85 26.86
C PRO A 221 -0.30 -5.52 26.41
N ILE A 222 0.69 -5.95 27.20
CA ILE A 222 2.11 -5.76 26.91
C ILE A 222 2.79 -7.05 26.43
N LYS A 223 2.12 -8.18 26.59
CA LYS A 223 2.62 -9.47 26.13
C LYS A 223 2.04 -9.78 24.76
N VAL A 224 2.91 -9.92 23.78
CA VAL A 224 2.57 -10.43 22.44
C VAL A 224 2.72 -11.94 22.47
N GLU A 225 1.68 -12.68 22.12
CA GLU A 225 1.66 -14.14 22.09
C GLU A 225 2.01 -14.67 20.71
N TRP A 226 1.62 -13.96 19.66
CA TRP A 226 1.85 -14.34 18.28
C TRP A 226 2.12 -13.13 17.38
N GLY A 227 3.12 -13.25 16.50
CA GLY A 227 3.46 -12.25 15.50
C GLY A 227 3.32 -12.81 14.09
N LEU A 228 2.83 -12.03 13.14
CA LEU A 228 2.67 -12.42 11.74
C LEU A 228 3.30 -11.38 10.81
N ILE A 229 4.07 -11.86 9.85
CA ILE A 229 4.41 -11.12 8.62
C ILE A 229 3.73 -11.83 7.46
N GLY A 230 2.86 -11.13 6.73
CA GLY A 230 2.10 -11.76 5.67
C GLY A 230 0.87 -10.96 5.26
N SER A 231 -0.19 -11.65 4.86
CA SER A 231 -1.41 -11.15 4.24
C SER A 231 -1.12 -10.44 2.89
N CYS A 232 -2.10 -9.73 2.32
CA CYS A 232 -1.85 -8.94 1.11
C CYS A 232 -1.00 -7.70 1.36
N THR A 233 -0.92 -7.22 2.59
CA THR A 233 -0.26 -5.96 2.95
C THR A 233 1.26 -6.09 3.02
N ASN A 234 1.76 -7.14 3.70
CA ASN A 234 3.20 -7.32 3.94
C ASN A 234 3.65 -8.74 3.61
N SER A 235 3.52 -9.13 2.35
CA SER A 235 3.89 -10.45 1.87
C SER A 235 4.71 -10.44 0.58
N SER A 236 5.22 -9.26 0.19
CA SER A 236 6.08 -9.11 -0.98
C SER A 236 7.47 -9.71 -0.74
N TYR A 237 8.21 -9.95 -1.82
CA TYR A 237 9.62 -10.35 -1.74
C TYR A 237 10.46 -9.41 -0.88
N GLU A 238 10.20 -8.10 -0.97
CA GLU A 238 10.89 -7.09 -0.17
C GLU A 238 10.58 -7.25 1.33
N ASP A 239 9.32 -7.49 1.69
CA ASP A 239 8.93 -7.73 3.08
C ASP A 239 9.61 -8.98 3.65
N MET A 240 9.62 -10.07 2.86
CA MET A 240 10.28 -11.33 3.24
C MET A 240 11.78 -11.16 3.39
N ALA A 241 12.43 -10.48 2.45
CA ALA A 241 13.87 -10.21 2.49
C ALA A 241 14.27 -9.35 3.69
N ARG A 242 13.45 -8.32 4.00
CA ARG A 242 13.65 -7.47 5.17
C ARG A 242 13.49 -8.25 6.47
N ALA A 243 12.46 -9.06 6.59
CA ALA A 243 12.22 -9.92 7.74
C ALA A 243 13.40 -10.89 7.94
N ALA A 244 13.85 -11.55 6.86
CA ALA A 244 14.99 -12.45 6.91
C ALA A 244 16.28 -11.75 7.37
N SER A 245 16.53 -10.53 6.88
CA SER A 245 17.68 -9.73 7.31
C SER A 245 17.65 -9.43 8.82
N ILE A 246 16.48 -9.05 9.34
CA ILE A 246 16.30 -8.76 10.77
C ILE A 246 16.50 -10.02 11.61
N VAL A 247 15.90 -11.14 11.19
CA VAL A 247 16.02 -12.42 11.90
C VAL A 247 17.47 -12.91 11.91
N ASN A 248 18.19 -12.81 10.81
CA ASN A 248 19.59 -13.18 10.73
C ASN A 248 20.46 -12.37 11.73
N GLN A 249 20.26 -11.04 11.77
CA GLN A 249 20.97 -10.19 12.74
C GLN A 249 20.60 -10.55 14.19
N ALA A 250 19.35 -10.85 14.46
CA ALA A 250 18.93 -11.31 15.79
C ALA A 250 19.63 -12.62 16.20
N VAL A 251 19.70 -13.59 15.30
CA VAL A 251 20.39 -14.87 15.53
C VAL A 251 21.88 -14.66 15.79
N GLU A 252 22.56 -13.81 15.01
CA GLU A 252 23.98 -13.47 15.21
C GLU A 252 24.24 -12.87 16.60
N HIS A 253 23.26 -12.19 17.17
CA HIS A 253 23.34 -11.61 18.53
C HIS A 253 22.75 -12.52 19.62
N GLY A 254 22.41 -13.77 19.31
CA GLY A 254 21.82 -14.71 20.25
C GLY A 254 20.42 -14.33 20.73
N ILE A 255 19.70 -13.52 19.96
CA ILE A 255 18.33 -13.08 20.26
C ILE A 255 17.35 -14.01 19.56
N SER A 256 16.33 -14.46 20.28
CA SER A 256 15.23 -15.25 19.73
C SER A 256 13.88 -14.63 20.08
N PRO A 257 12.85 -14.82 19.23
CA PRO A 257 11.49 -14.38 19.54
C PRO A 257 11.00 -15.01 20.85
N LYS A 258 10.28 -14.23 21.64
CA LYS A 258 9.59 -14.74 22.86
C LYS A 258 8.13 -15.11 22.57
N ALA A 259 7.62 -14.76 21.43
CA ALA A 259 6.28 -15.06 20.93
C ALA A 259 6.38 -16.05 19.77
N GLU A 260 5.30 -16.76 19.49
CA GLU A 260 5.18 -17.50 18.24
C GLU A 260 5.25 -16.54 17.06
N PHE A 261 5.88 -16.98 15.97
CA PHE A 261 6.12 -16.13 14.82
C PHE A 261 5.81 -16.86 13.51
N GLY A 262 4.87 -16.32 12.75
CA GLY A 262 4.46 -16.83 11.45
C GLY A 262 4.91 -15.93 10.31
N ILE A 263 5.30 -16.53 9.19
CA ILE A 263 5.63 -15.83 7.94
C ILE A 263 4.87 -16.49 6.81
N ASN A 264 4.10 -15.70 6.05
CA ASN A 264 3.36 -16.15 4.87
C ASN A 264 3.76 -15.35 3.63
N PRO A 265 4.53 -15.93 2.69
CA PRO A 265 4.77 -15.32 1.39
C PRO A 265 3.47 -15.08 0.63
N GLY A 266 3.42 -13.99 -0.15
CA GLY A 266 2.18 -13.55 -0.83
C GLY A 266 1.86 -14.32 -2.10
N SER A 267 2.84 -14.97 -2.71
CA SER A 267 2.65 -15.75 -3.94
C SER A 267 3.65 -16.90 -4.04
N GLU A 268 3.41 -17.79 -5.00
CA GLU A 268 4.34 -18.86 -5.38
C GLU A 268 5.65 -18.30 -5.99
N GLN A 269 5.64 -17.05 -6.48
CA GLN A 269 6.81 -16.40 -7.06
C GLN A 269 7.76 -15.82 -5.99
N ILE A 270 7.26 -15.54 -4.82
CA ILE A 270 8.01 -15.02 -3.67
C ILE A 270 8.69 -16.16 -2.90
#